data_db0c2744bd82db744168bcce3df01d8e
#
_entry.id   db0c2744bd82db744168bcce3df01d8e
#
_cell.length_a   1.000
_cell.length_b   1.000
_cell.length_c   1.000
_cell.angle_alpha   90.00
_cell.angle_beta   90.00
_cell.angle_gamma   90.00
#
_symmetry.space_group_name_H-M   'P 1'
#
loop_
_entity.id
_entity.type
_entity.pdbx_description
1 polymer ?
#
loop_
_entity_poly.entity_id
_entity_poly.type
_entity_poly.pdbx_seq_one_letter_code
_entity_poly.pdbx_strand_id
1 'polypeptide(L)'
;RNVVLDKKYGAPLITNDGVTIAKEIELEDPFENMGAQLVKEVSTKTNDVAGDGTTTATLLAQAIIREGLRNLAAGANPMVLKKGIAAATDAAVEGLKELSQPINGKQAIANVAANSAADETIGKLISDAMETVGADGVITVEESKTMTTGMTIVEGMQFDRGYASAYMVTDTEKMEAVLDDPLILITDKKISVIQEVLPLLEQVVQMGKKLLIIAEDVEGEALSTLVATSCAARSPALRSRRRASATAARKCCRISPS
;
A
#
# COMPACT_ATOMS: atom_id res chain seq x y z
N ARG A 1 -3.70 -25.64 -2.08
CA ARG A 1 -2.43 -26.39 -2.02
C ARG A 1 -1.29 -25.44 -2.22
N ASN A 2 -0.18 -25.64 -1.52
CA ASN A 2 1.02 -24.85 -1.71
C ASN A 2 1.72 -25.23 -3.02
N VAL A 3 2.36 -24.24 -3.64
CA VAL A 3 3.22 -24.37 -4.81
C VAL A 3 4.65 -24.16 -4.38
N VAL A 4 5.56 -24.94 -4.91
CA VAL A 4 7.00 -24.79 -4.72
C VAL A 4 7.55 -24.04 -5.93
N LEU A 5 8.09 -22.85 -5.69
CA LEU A 5 8.73 -22.02 -6.70
C LEU A 5 10.24 -22.22 -6.60
N ASP A 6 10.84 -22.64 -7.71
CA ASP A 6 12.27 -22.75 -7.83
C ASP A 6 12.88 -21.35 -8.00
N LYS A 7 13.86 -21.02 -7.18
CA LYS A 7 14.62 -19.78 -7.31
C LYS A 7 16.01 -20.10 -7.83
N LYS A 8 16.43 -19.41 -8.88
CA LYS A 8 17.77 -19.55 -9.46
C LYS A 8 18.89 -19.34 -8.42
N TYR A 9 18.60 -18.59 -7.34
CA TYR A 9 19.50 -18.34 -6.21
C TYR A 9 18.72 -18.43 -4.90
N GLY A 10 19.16 -19.29 -3.99
CA GLY A 10 18.58 -19.47 -2.66
C GLY A 10 17.70 -20.72 -2.52
N ALA A 11 16.98 -20.81 -1.41
CA ALA A 11 16.07 -21.90 -1.15
C ALA A 11 14.77 -21.77 -1.95
N PRO A 12 14.12 -22.89 -2.34
CA PRO A 12 12.82 -22.87 -2.99
C PRO A 12 11.78 -22.16 -2.09
N LEU A 13 10.92 -21.34 -2.70
CA LEU A 13 9.84 -20.67 -1.99
C LEU A 13 8.57 -21.51 -2.05
N ILE A 14 8.03 -21.84 -0.88
CA ILE A 14 6.75 -22.56 -0.76
C ILE A 14 5.68 -21.52 -0.43
N THR A 15 4.71 -21.35 -1.32
CA THR A 15 3.64 -20.36 -1.14
C THR A 15 2.32 -20.84 -1.77
N ASN A 16 1.21 -20.29 -1.28
CA ASN A 16 -0.12 -20.43 -1.87
C ASN A 16 -0.66 -19.08 -2.38
N ASP A 17 0.12 -18.01 -2.25
CA ASP A 17 -0.27 -16.68 -2.72
C ASP A 17 -0.26 -16.60 -4.24
N GLY A 18 -1.43 -16.29 -4.82
CA GLY A 18 -1.61 -16.24 -6.25
C GLY A 18 -0.78 -15.17 -6.97
N VAL A 19 -0.56 -14.00 -6.35
CA VAL A 19 0.24 -12.94 -6.97
C VAL A 19 1.72 -13.30 -7.00
N THR A 20 2.24 -13.91 -5.94
CA THR A 20 3.63 -14.37 -5.86
C THR A 20 3.89 -15.46 -6.88
N ILE A 21 2.97 -16.43 -6.98
CA ILE A 21 3.06 -17.51 -8.00
C ILE A 21 3.00 -16.92 -9.40
N ALA A 22 2.05 -16.03 -9.68
CA ALA A 22 1.89 -15.44 -11.00
C ALA A 22 3.10 -14.62 -11.45
N LYS A 23 3.78 -13.93 -10.53
CA LYS A 23 4.98 -13.14 -10.84
C LYS A 23 6.18 -13.99 -11.29
N GLU A 24 6.30 -15.21 -10.80
CA GLU A 24 7.42 -16.11 -11.09
C GLU A 24 7.19 -16.96 -12.35
N ILE A 25 5.99 -16.94 -12.94
CA ILE A 25 5.70 -17.73 -14.16
C ILE A 25 6.37 -17.07 -15.35
N GLU A 26 7.31 -17.81 -15.97
CA GLU A 26 7.96 -17.48 -17.24
C GLU A 26 7.86 -18.71 -18.16
N LEU A 27 7.41 -18.48 -19.39
CA LEU A 27 7.27 -19.52 -20.42
C LEU A 27 8.39 -19.38 -21.46
N GLU A 28 8.85 -20.50 -22.00
CA GLU A 28 9.94 -20.53 -22.99
C GLU A 28 9.51 -19.91 -24.33
N ASP A 29 8.26 -20.12 -24.74
CA ASP A 29 7.74 -19.51 -25.97
C ASP A 29 7.39 -18.03 -25.74
N PRO A 30 7.96 -17.09 -26.52
CA PRO A 30 7.69 -15.67 -26.37
C PRO A 30 6.22 -15.28 -26.56
N PHE A 31 5.47 -15.97 -27.42
CA PHE A 31 4.06 -15.68 -27.67
C PHE A 31 3.18 -16.15 -26.50
N GLU A 32 3.45 -17.35 -26.00
CA GLU A 32 2.76 -17.86 -24.81
C GLU A 32 3.10 -17.00 -23.59
N ASN A 33 4.35 -16.57 -23.47
CA ASN A 33 4.80 -15.68 -22.37
C ASN A 33 4.10 -14.33 -22.40
N MET A 34 3.81 -13.76 -23.58
CA MET A 34 2.99 -12.53 -23.66
C MET A 34 1.59 -12.75 -23.06
N GLY A 35 0.97 -13.89 -23.34
CA GLY A 35 -0.32 -14.27 -22.72
C GLY A 35 -0.22 -14.39 -21.21
N ALA A 36 0.83 -15.05 -20.71
CA ALA A 36 1.10 -15.18 -19.28
C ALA A 36 1.28 -13.82 -18.60
N GLN A 37 1.99 -12.87 -19.23
CA GLN A 37 2.17 -11.51 -18.71
C GLN A 37 0.84 -10.73 -18.58
N LEU A 38 -0.08 -10.89 -19.53
CA LEU A 38 -1.41 -10.27 -19.45
C LEU A 38 -2.24 -10.82 -18.29
N VAL A 39 -2.19 -12.14 -18.07
CA VAL A 39 -2.89 -12.77 -16.93
C VAL A 39 -2.24 -12.40 -15.60
N LYS A 40 -0.93 -12.28 -15.55
CA LYS A 40 -0.17 -11.78 -14.39
C LYS A 40 -0.63 -10.37 -13.96
N GLU A 41 -0.95 -9.51 -14.92
CA GLU A 41 -1.46 -8.16 -14.63
C GLU A 41 -2.78 -8.20 -13.86
N VAL A 42 -3.66 -9.16 -14.16
CA VAL A 42 -4.93 -9.34 -13.42
C VAL A 42 -4.66 -9.63 -11.94
N SER A 43 -3.75 -10.57 -11.65
CA SER A 43 -3.38 -10.91 -10.28
C SER A 43 -2.76 -9.72 -9.54
N THR A 44 -1.87 -8.98 -10.19
CA THR A 44 -1.20 -7.81 -9.60
C THR A 44 -2.19 -6.69 -9.29
N LYS A 45 -3.08 -6.34 -10.23
CA LYS A 45 -4.12 -5.32 -10.01
C LYS A 45 -5.09 -5.70 -8.90
N THR A 46 -5.46 -6.97 -8.80
CA THR A 46 -6.32 -7.46 -7.71
C THR A 46 -5.63 -7.30 -6.37
N ASN A 47 -4.35 -7.64 -6.28
CA ASN A 47 -3.56 -7.46 -5.07
C ASN A 47 -3.44 -5.98 -4.66
N ASP A 48 -3.23 -5.09 -5.61
CA ASP A 48 -3.07 -3.65 -5.33
C ASP A 48 -4.37 -3.00 -4.82
N VAL A 49 -5.52 -3.53 -5.22
CA VAL A 49 -6.84 -2.98 -4.84
C VAL A 49 -7.41 -3.64 -3.59
N ALA A 50 -7.35 -4.97 -3.51
CA ALA A 50 -8.02 -5.74 -2.46
C ALA A 50 -7.07 -6.46 -1.50
N GLY A 51 -5.82 -6.72 -1.89
CA GLY A 51 -4.85 -7.46 -1.09
C GLY A 51 -5.13 -8.96 -0.99
N ASP A 52 -6.27 -9.45 -1.48
CA ASP A 52 -6.69 -10.85 -1.45
C ASP A 52 -7.50 -11.21 -2.71
N GLY A 53 -7.79 -12.51 -2.90
CA GLY A 53 -8.57 -13.00 -4.04
C GLY A 53 -7.80 -13.08 -5.35
N THR A 54 -6.49 -12.96 -5.35
CA THR A 54 -5.62 -12.97 -6.56
C THR A 54 -5.75 -14.25 -7.37
N THR A 55 -5.81 -15.41 -6.71
CA THR A 55 -6.00 -16.72 -7.34
C THR A 55 -7.37 -16.82 -7.98
N THR A 56 -8.43 -16.38 -7.28
CA THR A 56 -9.80 -16.37 -7.80
C THR A 56 -9.94 -15.46 -9.02
N ALA A 57 -9.35 -14.26 -8.97
CA ALA A 57 -9.37 -13.33 -10.10
C ALA A 57 -8.68 -13.92 -11.34
N THR A 58 -7.55 -14.60 -11.15
CA THR A 58 -6.82 -15.27 -12.23
C THR A 58 -7.64 -16.40 -12.84
N LEU A 59 -8.33 -17.21 -12.02
CA LEU A 59 -9.21 -18.27 -12.47
C LEU A 59 -10.42 -17.72 -13.26
N LEU A 60 -11.03 -16.64 -12.78
CA LEU A 60 -12.12 -15.97 -13.48
C LEU A 60 -11.65 -15.40 -14.84
N ALA A 61 -10.48 -14.78 -14.88
CA ALA A 61 -9.90 -14.29 -16.13
C ALA A 61 -9.69 -15.43 -17.14
N GLN A 62 -9.16 -16.57 -16.71
CA GLN A 62 -9.02 -17.76 -17.54
C GLN A 62 -10.38 -18.22 -18.10
N ALA A 63 -11.40 -18.31 -17.26
CA ALA A 63 -12.74 -18.75 -17.69
C ALA A 63 -13.35 -17.77 -18.70
N ILE A 64 -13.26 -16.46 -18.48
CA ILE A 64 -13.76 -15.42 -19.38
C ILE A 64 -13.02 -15.47 -20.72
N ILE A 65 -11.70 -15.60 -20.71
CA ILE A 65 -10.89 -15.69 -21.95
C ILE A 65 -11.27 -16.95 -22.74
N ARG A 66 -11.40 -18.09 -22.06
CA ARG A 66 -11.74 -19.36 -22.71
C ARG A 66 -13.11 -19.32 -23.40
N GLU A 67 -14.12 -18.77 -22.73
CA GLU A 67 -15.46 -18.62 -23.33
C GLU A 67 -15.47 -17.53 -24.40
N GLY A 68 -14.72 -16.45 -24.22
CA GLY A 68 -14.55 -15.41 -25.22
C GLY A 68 -13.94 -15.94 -26.52
N LEU A 69 -12.89 -16.77 -26.43
CA LEU A 69 -12.26 -17.40 -27.58
C LEU A 69 -13.19 -18.35 -28.33
N ARG A 70 -14.03 -19.12 -27.63
CA ARG A 70 -15.05 -19.96 -28.25
C ARG A 70 -16.04 -19.15 -29.08
N ASN A 71 -16.52 -18.02 -28.54
CA ASN A 71 -17.43 -17.15 -29.25
C ASN A 71 -16.77 -16.47 -30.46
N LEU A 72 -15.50 -16.09 -30.35
CA LEU A 72 -14.72 -15.53 -31.44
C LEU A 72 -14.54 -16.57 -32.58
N ALA A 73 -14.20 -17.81 -32.24
CA ALA A 73 -14.08 -18.90 -33.20
C ALA A 73 -15.40 -19.23 -33.91
N ALA A 74 -16.54 -18.97 -33.24
CA ALA A 74 -17.88 -19.10 -33.83
C ALA A 74 -18.28 -17.88 -34.71
N GLY A 75 -17.41 -16.87 -34.88
CA GLY A 75 -17.63 -15.70 -35.74
C GLY A 75 -18.24 -14.50 -35.05
N ALA A 76 -18.27 -14.44 -33.70
CA ALA A 76 -18.75 -13.30 -32.98
C ALA A 76 -17.84 -12.06 -33.18
N ASN A 77 -18.44 -10.89 -33.27
CA ASN A 77 -17.69 -9.65 -33.40
C ASN A 77 -16.99 -9.31 -32.06
N PRO A 78 -15.65 -9.17 -32.01
CA PRO A 78 -14.91 -8.90 -30.79
C PRO A 78 -15.29 -7.60 -30.10
N MET A 79 -15.69 -6.57 -30.85
CA MET A 79 -16.10 -5.28 -30.30
C MET A 79 -17.47 -5.35 -29.60
N VAL A 80 -18.37 -6.20 -30.10
CA VAL A 80 -19.66 -6.48 -29.46
C VAL A 80 -19.46 -7.33 -28.20
N LEU A 81 -18.59 -8.35 -28.30
CA LEU A 81 -18.22 -9.19 -27.16
C LEU A 81 -17.63 -8.34 -26.01
N LYS A 82 -16.72 -7.42 -26.31
CA LYS A 82 -16.15 -6.49 -25.30
C LYS A 82 -17.23 -5.67 -24.58
N LYS A 83 -18.21 -5.14 -25.31
CA LYS A 83 -19.33 -4.40 -24.71
C LYS A 83 -20.19 -5.30 -23.81
N GLY A 84 -20.44 -6.53 -24.25
CA GLY A 84 -21.18 -7.52 -23.45
C GLY A 84 -20.45 -7.89 -22.15
N ILE A 85 -19.14 -8.12 -22.21
CA ILE A 85 -18.32 -8.40 -21.00
C ILE A 85 -18.36 -7.21 -20.03
N ALA A 86 -18.24 -5.98 -20.51
CA ALA A 86 -18.31 -4.80 -19.66
C ALA A 86 -19.68 -4.69 -18.96
N ALA A 87 -20.77 -4.79 -19.70
CA ALA A 87 -22.12 -4.73 -19.13
C ALA A 87 -22.40 -5.88 -18.13
N ALA A 88 -21.92 -7.10 -18.42
CA ALA A 88 -22.04 -8.22 -17.50
C ALA A 88 -21.21 -8.01 -16.22
N THR A 89 -20.02 -7.38 -16.33
CA THR A 89 -19.19 -7.06 -15.18
C THR A 89 -19.87 -6.04 -14.27
N ASP A 90 -20.45 -4.98 -14.84
CA ASP A 90 -21.18 -3.95 -14.07
C ASP A 90 -22.37 -4.58 -13.32
N ALA A 91 -23.16 -5.39 -14.00
CA ALA A 91 -24.29 -6.10 -13.36
C ALA A 91 -23.84 -7.07 -12.27
N ALA A 92 -22.74 -7.80 -12.49
CA ALA A 92 -22.17 -8.70 -11.48
C ALA A 92 -21.68 -7.93 -10.25
N VAL A 93 -21.05 -6.76 -10.43
CA VAL A 93 -20.59 -5.90 -9.33
C VAL A 93 -21.76 -5.38 -8.51
N GLU A 94 -22.86 -4.97 -9.15
CA GLU A 94 -24.09 -4.56 -8.45
C GLU A 94 -24.68 -5.71 -7.64
N GLY A 95 -24.83 -6.89 -8.23
CA GLY A 95 -25.33 -8.07 -7.51
C GLY A 95 -24.42 -8.49 -6.34
N LEU A 96 -23.09 -8.36 -6.49
CA LEU A 96 -22.16 -8.62 -5.38
C LEU A 96 -22.30 -7.61 -4.25
N LYS A 97 -22.57 -6.33 -4.55
CA LYS A 97 -22.84 -5.32 -3.52
C LYS A 97 -24.08 -5.62 -2.72
N GLU A 98 -25.14 -6.11 -3.36
CA GLU A 98 -26.38 -6.54 -2.68
C GLU A 98 -26.17 -7.76 -1.76
N LEU A 99 -25.30 -8.68 -2.17
CA LEU A 99 -24.97 -9.88 -1.40
C LEU A 99 -23.94 -9.61 -0.29
N SER A 100 -23.22 -8.51 -0.35
CA SER A 100 -22.18 -8.20 0.62
C SER A 100 -22.77 -7.92 2.01
N GLN A 101 -22.13 -8.49 3.03
CA GLN A 101 -22.52 -8.27 4.42
C GLN A 101 -21.46 -7.42 5.12
N PRO A 102 -21.84 -6.36 5.85
CA PRO A 102 -20.90 -5.57 6.61
C PRO A 102 -20.29 -6.40 7.74
N ILE A 103 -18.98 -6.28 7.91
CA ILE A 103 -18.24 -6.98 8.96
C ILE A 103 -18.35 -6.15 10.24
N ASN A 104 -18.99 -6.72 11.27
CA ASN A 104 -19.14 -6.10 12.57
C ASN A 104 -18.62 -7.05 13.66
N GLY A 105 -17.76 -6.53 14.53
CA GLY A 105 -17.27 -7.23 15.70
C GLY A 105 -15.99 -8.05 15.48
N LYS A 106 -15.30 -8.29 16.60
CA LYS A 106 -13.99 -8.93 16.67
C LYS A 106 -13.94 -10.31 16.01
N GLN A 107 -14.95 -11.15 16.26
CA GLN A 107 -14.98 -12.51 15.72
C GLN A 107 -15.12 -12.54 14.20
N ALA A 108 -15.89 -11.61 13.62
CA ALA A 108 -16.03 -11.51 12.17
C ALA A 108 -14.71 -11.09 11.51
N ILE A 109 -13.99 -10.14 12.11
CA ILE A 109 -12.64 -9.72 11.67
C ILE A 109 -11.67 -10.90 11.77
N ALA A 110 -11.67 -11.64 12.88
CA ALA A 110 -10.83 -12.82 13.06
C ALA A 110 -11.09 -13.89 11.99
N ASN A 111 -12.36 -14.15 11.65
CA ASN A 111 -12.71 -15.13 10.63
C ASN A 111 -12.23 -14.72 9.23
N VAL A 112 -12.34 -13.44 8.88
CA VAL A 112 -11.85 -12.93 7.59
C VAL A 112 -10.34 -13.02 7.51
N ALA A 113 -9.64 -12.59 8.56
CA ALA A 113 -8.20 -12.65 8.62
C ALA A 113 -7.69 -14.10 8.61
N ALA A 114 -8.34 -15.02 9.33
CA ALA A 114 -8.02 -16.44 9.34
C ALA A 114 -8.24 -17.09 7.96
N ASN A 115 -9.29 -16.70 7.25
CA ASN A 115 -9.55 -17.19 5.90
C ASN A 115 -8.48 -16.74 4.89
N SER A 116 -8.03 -15.50 5.00
CA SER A 116 -6.98 -14.95 4.13
C SER A 116 -5.59 -15.55 4.44
N ALA A 117 -5.25 -15.67 5.73
CA ALA A 117 -3.98 -16.23 6.18
C ALA A 117 -3.93 -17.77 6.14
N ALA A 118 -5.08 -18.43 6.01
CA ALA A 118 -5.27 -19.87 6.18
C ALA A 118 -4.77 -20.40 7.55
N ASP A 119 -4.75 -19.54 8.58
CA ASP A 119 -4.31 -19.86 9.95
C ASP A 119 -5.19 -19.08 10.97
N GLU A 120 -5.82 -19.82 11.88
CA GLU A 120 -6.68 -19.25 12.92
C GLU A 120 -5.91 -18.44 13.97
N THR A 121 -4.65 -18.81 14.22
CA THR A 121 -3.80 -18.10 15.20
C THR A 121 -3.43 -16.71 14.69
N ILE A 122 -3.07 -16.60 13.42
CA ILE A 122 -2.82 -15.33 12.75
C ILE A 122 -4.11 -14.49 12.69
N GLY A 123 -5.25 -15.12 12.40
CA GLY A 123 -6.55 -14.44 12.41
C GLY A 123 -6.90 -13.79 13.73
N LYS A 124 -6.65 -14.48 14.85
CA LYS A 124 -6.82 -13.94 16.21
C LYS A 124 -5.88 -12.78 16.50
N LEU A 125 -4.58 -12.92 16.16
CA LEU A 125 -3.59 -11.85 16.35
C LEU A 125 -3.97 -10.57 15.59
N ILE A 126 -4.41 -10.69 14.35
CA ILE A 126 -4.87 -9.54 13.54
C ILE A 126 -6.12 -8.91 14.15
N SER A 127 -7.06 -9.72 14.63
CA SER A 127 -8.28 -9.22 15.28
C SER A 127 -7.97 -8.48 16.59
N ASP A 128 -7.04 -8.99 17.40
CA ASP A 128 -6.58 -8.35 18.63
C ASP A 128 -5.84 -7.03 18.34
N ALA A 129 -5.01 -7.02 17.29
CA ALA A 129 -4.35 -5.82 16.82
C ALA A 129 -5.37 -4.76 16.37
N MET A 130 -6.38 -5.17 15.58
CA MET A 130 -7.41 -4.27 15.08
C MET A 130 -8.28 -3.68 16.20
N GLU A 131 -8.55 -4.47 17.25
CA GLU A 131 -9.26 -3.98 18.43
C GLU A 131 -8.46 -2.91 19.17
N THR A 132 -7.14 -3.04 19.22
CA THR A 132 -6.27 -2.10 19.94
C THR A 132 -6.01 -0.82 19.15
N VAL A 133 -5.76 -0.92 17.83
CA VAL A 133 -5.46 0.26 16.98
C VAL A 133 -6.71 0.92 16.41
N GLY A 134 -7.88 0.25 16.47
CA GLY A 134 -9.15 0.75 15.96
C GLY A 134 -9.30 0.58 14.44
N ALA A 135 -10.47 0.99 13.93
CA ALA A 135 -10.86 0.79 12.52
C ALA A 135 -9.98 1.57 11.51
N ASP A 136 -9.40 2.68 11.94
CA ASP A 136 -8.52 3.53 11.12
C ASP A 136 -7.03 3.22 11.32
N GLY A 137 -6.71 2.23 12.17
CA GLY A 137 -5.34 1.81 12.44
C GLY A 137 -4.68 1.12 11.26
N VAL A 138 -3.36 1.25 11.16
CA VAL A 138 -2.55 0.60 10.14
C VAL A 138 -1.86 -0.61 10.77
N ILE A 139 -2.06 -1.78 10.16
CA ILE A 139 -1.38 -3.02 10.54
C ILE A 139 -0.36 -3.34 9.44
N THR A 140 0.90 -3.46 9.82
CA THR A 140 2.00 -3.91 8.95
C THR A 140 2.45 -5.30 9.39
N VAL A 141 2.84 -6.13 8.42
CA VAL A 141 3.35 -7.48 8.65
C VAL A 141 4.81 -7.51 8.20
N GLU A 142 5.70 -7.91 9.11
CA GLU A 142 7.13 -8.02 8.85
C GLU A 142 7.64 -9.39 9.29
N GLU A 143 8.72 -9.85 8.67
CA GLU A 143 9.38 -11.08 9.10
C GLU A 143 10.05 -10.88 10.47
N SER A 144 9.70 -11.73 11.41
CA SER A 144 10.32 -11.70 12.75
C SER A 144 11.77 -12.18 12.68
N LYS A 145 12.65 -11.45 13.35
CA LYS A 145 14.04 -11.88 13.59
C LYS A 145 14.14 -12.94 14.68
N THR A 146 13.03 -13.21 15.38
CA THR A 146 12.92 -14.21 16.45
C THR A 146 12.10 -15.40 15.97
N MET A 147 12.22 -16.53 16.65
CA MET A 147 11.47 -17.76 16.33
C MET A 147 9.99 -17.70 16.73
N THR A 148 9.54 -16.59 17.29
CA THR A 148 8.18 -16.44 17.80
C THR A 148 7.41 -15.39 16.98
N THR A 149 6.15 -15.71 16.66
CA THR A 149 5.20 -14.74 16.12
C THR A 149 4.68 -13.87 17.26
N GLY A 150 4.78 -12.57 17.11
CA GLY A 150 4.35 -11.60 18.11
C GLY A 150 3.75 -10.36 17.48
N MET A 151 3.10 -9.54 18.31
CA MET A 151 2.53 -8.26 17.95
C MET A 151 3.25 -7.17 18.74
N THR A 152 3.67 -6.12 18.04
CA THR A 152 4.23 -4.92 18.68
C THR A 152 3.32 -3.74 18.33
N ILE A 153 2.84 -3.04 19.35
CA ILE A 153 1.99 -1.87 19.17
C ILE A 153 2.88 -0.64 19.23
N VAL A 154 2.78 0.20 18.22
CA VAL A 154 3.47 1.49 18.14
C VAL A 154 2.41 2.58 18.16
N GLU A 155 2.47 3.45 19.14
CA GLU A 155 1.60 4.63 19.19
C GLU A 155 2.08 5.63 18.15
N GLY A 156 1.17 6.09 17.29
CA GLY A 156 1.48 6.99 16.20
C GLY A 156 1.48 6.31 14.83
N MET A 157 2.25 6.86 13.88
CA MET A 157 2.33 6.37 12.50
C MET A 157 3.79 6.15 12.11
N GLN A 158 4.11 4.96 11.63
CA GLN A 158 5.43 4.63 11.09
C GLN A 158 5.44 4.78 9.58
N PHE A 159 6.47 5.43 9.03
CA PHE A 159 6.67 5.61 7.60
C PHE A 159 7.89 4.81 7.14
N ASP A 160 7.79 4.16 5.99
CA ASP A 160 8.88 3.37 5.38
C ASP A 160 10.05 4.24 4.86
N ARG A 161 9.86 5.55 4.77
CA ARG A 161 10.84 6.49 4.25
C ARG A 161 11.19 7.55 5.28
N GLY A 162 12.48 7.83 5.35
CA GLY A 162 13.06 8.79 6.25
C GLY A 162 13.10 10.22 5.70
N TYR A 163 14.11 10.97 6.12
CA TYR A 163 14.28 12.40 5.82
C TYR A 163 14.47 12.69 4.34
N ALA A 164 14.06 13.87 3.91
CA ALA A 164 14.36 14.39 2.58
C ALA A 164 15.87 14.57 2.35
N SER A 165 16.61 14.85 3.41
CA SER A 165 18.06 14.96 3.40
C SER A 165 18.68 14.43 4.69
N ALA A 166 19.83 13.74 4.59
CA ALA A 166 20.58 13.26 5.75
C ALA A 166 21.06 14.39 6.69
N TYR A 167 21.13 15.62 6.19
CA TYR A 167 21.52 16.79 7.00
C TYR A 167 20.43 17.29 7.96
N MET A 168 19.21 16.70 7.91
CA MET A 168 18.10 17.08 8.76
C MET A 168 18.04 16.31 10.10
N VAL A 169 19.03 15.48 10.37
CA VAL A 169 19.14 14.76 11.65
C VAL A 169 19.55 15.71 12.78
N THR A 170 18.97 15.49 13.97
CA THR A 170 19.33 16.25 15.18
C THR A 170 20.45 15.59 15.97
N ASP A 171 20.57 14.26 15.86
CA ASP A 171 21.64 13.45 16.43
C ASP A 171 22.40 12.77 15.31
N THR A 172 23.62 13.19 15.06
CA THR A 172 24.48 12.66 13.98
C THR A 172 25.09 11.31 14.30
N GLU A 173 25.22 10.95 15.58
CA GLU A 173 25.76 9.65 15.97
C GLU A 173 24.75 8.52 15.74
N LYS A 174 23.49 8.78 16.07
CA LYS A 174 22.39 7.82 15.89
C LYS A 174 21.66 7.96 14.56
N MET A 175 21.95 9.02 13.80
CA MET A 175 21.23 9.37 12.58
C MET A 175 19.72 9.53 12.81
N GLU A 176 19.34 10.10 13.94
CA GLU A 176 17.96 10.31 14.36
C GLU A 176 17.60 11.80 14.44
N ALA A 177 16.33 12.13 14.18
CA ALA A 177 15.78 13.46 14.47
C ALA A 177 14.66 13.31 15.48
N VAL A 178 14.92 13.76 16.70
CA VAL A 178 13.95 13.76 17.81
C VAL A 178 13.37 15.16 17.95
N LEU A 179 12.06 15.25 17.81
CA LEU A 179 11.30 16.49 17.93
C LEU A 179 10.30 16.36 19.05
N ASP A 180 10.43 17.23 20.06
CA ASP A 180 9.48 17.30 21.14
C ASP A 180 8.42 18.36 20.81
N ASP A 181 7.16 18.00 20.85
CA ASP A 181 5.98 18.84 20.59
C ASP A 181 6.08 19.69 19.30
N PRO A 182 6.34 19.06 18.14
CA PRO A 182 6.48 19.79 16.87
C PRO A 182 5.13 20.21 16.31
N LEU A 183 5.11 21.33 15.59
CA LEU A 183 4.03 21.63 14.66
C LEU A 183 4.17 20.75 13.42
N ILE A 184 3.07 20.21 12.91
CA ILE A 184 3.09 19.30 11.77
C ILE A 184 2.38 19.97 10.60
N LEU A 185 3.11 20.16 9.48
CA LEU A 185 2.55 20.59 8.20
C LEU A 185 2.41 19.36 7.30
N ILE A 186 1.18 19.04 6.90
CA ILE A 186 0.90 17.93 5.99
C ILE A 186 0.37 18.50 4.68
N THR A 187 1.02 18.15 3.57
CA THR A 187 0.58 18.57 2.22
C THR A 187 0.76 17.44 1.22
N ASP A 188 -0.16 17.36 0.26
CA ASP A 188 -0.12 16.45 -0.88
C ASP A 188 0.63 17.05 -2.08
N LYS A 189 1.12 18.29 -1.95
CA LYS A 189 1.85 19.00 -3.00
C LYS A 189 3.35 18.75 -2.89
N LYS A 190 4.03 18.90 -4.04
CA LYS A 190 5.48 19.02 -4.08
C LYS A 190 5.88 20.44 -3.68
N ILE A 191 6.83 20.54 -2.78
CA ILE A 191 7.40 21.81 -2.34
C ILE A 191 8.72 22.01 -3.08
N SER A 192 8.71 22.84 -4.13
CA SER A 192 9.90 23.20 -4.91
C SER A 192 10.35 24.64 -4.66
N VAL A 193 9.40 25.51 -4.31
CA VAL A 193 9.63 26.96 -4.11
C VAL A 193 9.42 27.30 -2.64
N ILE A 194 10.43 27.90 -2.02
CA ILE A 194 10.39 28.24 -0.58
C ILE A 194 9.33 29.31 -0.24
N GLN A 195 8.99 30.17 -1.18
CA GLN A 195 8.04 31.28 -1.00
C GLN A 195 6.64 30.80 -0.59
N GLU A 196 6.25 29.58 -0.98
CA GLU A 196 4.95 29.01 -0.57
C GLU A 196 4.88 28.70 0.93
N VAL A 197 6.01 28.35 1.53
CA VAL A 197 6.09 27.92 2.94
C VAL A 197 6.68 29.01 3.84
N LEU A 198 7.27 30.05 3.25
CA LEU A 198 7.95 31.12 3.98
C LEU A 198 7.07 31.82 5.04
N PRO A 199 5.82 32.20 4.75
CA PRO A 199 4.96 32.85 5.74
C PRO A 199 4.68 31.95 6.96
N LEU A 200 4.59 30.63 6.74
CA LEU A 200 4.39 29.67 7.81
C LEU A 200 5.67 29.50 8.63
N LEU A 201 6.83 29.42 7.96
CA LEU A 201 8.12 29.31 8.63
C LEU A 201 8.40 30.51 9.54
N GLU A 202 8.07 31.72 9.10
CA GLU A 202 8.21 32.96 9.93
C GLU A 202 7.35 32.88 11.18
N GLN A 203 6.11 32.41 11.07
CA GLN A 203 5.23 32.27 12.26
C GLN A 203 5.76 31.19 13.21
N VAL A 204 6.24 30.06 12.70
CA VAL A 204 6.78 28.97 13.52
C VAL A 204 8.05 29.42 14.26
N VAL A 205 8.92 30.16 13.58
CA VAL A 205 10.13 30.74 14.20
C VAL A 205 9.77 31.76 15.30
N GLN A 206 8.76 32.59 15.07
CA GLN A 206 8.27 33.53 16.08
C GLN A 206 7.70 32.81 17.32
N MET A 207 7.04 31.65 17.10
CA MET A 207 6.53 30.82 18.21
C MET A 207 7.63 30.02 18.92
N GLY A 208 8.83 29.97 18.38
CA GLY A 208 9.95 29.18 18.92
C GLY A 208 9.73 27.66 18.89
N LYS A 209 8.77 27.18 18.12
CA LYS A 209 8.45 25.76 18.01
C LYS A 209 9.21 25.09 16.86
N LYS A 210 9.33 23.76 16.95
CA LYS A 210 9.90 22.93 15.89
C LYS A 210 8.81 22.63 14.85
N LEU A 211 9.17 22.54 13.57
CA LEU A 211 8.23 22.22 12.48
C LEU A 211 8.62 20.90 11.83
N LEU A 212 7.66 19.99 11.70
CA LEU A 212 7.76 18.78 10.90
C LEU A 212 6.94 18.96 9.62
N ILE A 213 7.57 18.82 8.46
CA ILE A 213 6.91 18.93 7.16
C ILE A 213 6.78 17.52 6.55
N ILE A 214 5.54 17.13 6.26
CA ILE A 214 5.22 15.88 5.55
C ILE A 214 4.63 16.29 4.20
N ALA A 215 5.40 16.09 3.12
CA ALA A 215 5.02 16.45 1.76
C ALA A 215 5.21 15.27 0.79
N GLU A 216 4.60 15.32 -0.38
CA GLU A 216 4.84 14.32 -1.43
C GLU A 216 6.31 14.29 -1.84
N ASP A 217 6.88 15.48 -2.07
CA ASP A 217 8.30 15.65 -2.35
C ASP A 217 8.78 17.05 -1.94
N VAL A 218 10.07 17.16 -1.57
CA VAL A 218 10.71 18.44 -1.28
C VAL A 218 11.99 18.50 -2.11
N GLU A 219 12.03 19.38 -3.09
CA GLU A 219 13.12 19.46 -4.08
C GLU A 219 13.65 20.88 -4.26
N GLY A 220 14.79 21.00 -4.92
CA GLY A 220 15.35 22.25 -5.42
C GLY A 220 15.72 23.27 -4.33
N GLU A 221 15.33 24.52 -4.55
CA GLU A 221 15.64 25.66 -3.68
C GLU A 221 15.02 25.51 -2.29
N ALA A 222 13.80 24.95 -2.22
CA ALA A 222 13.13 24.72 -0.96
C ALA A 222 13.91 23.75 -0.06
N LEU A 223 14.46 22.66 -0.61
CA LEU A 223 15.24 21.69 0.15
C LEU A 223 16.54 22.33 0.69
N SER A 224 17.28 23.07 -0.14
CA SER A 224 18.54 23.69 0.26
C SER A 224 18.32 24.76 1.36
N THR A 225 17.25 25.55 1.24
CA THR A 225 16.89 26.56 2.25
C THR A 225 16.41 25.91 3.54
N LEU A 226 15.59 24.86 3.47
CA LEU A 226 15.16 24.14 4.67
C LEU A 226 16.32 23.44 5.38
N VAL A 227 17.30 22.88 4.65
CA VAL A 227 18.52 22.32 5.24
C VAL A 227 19.33 23.42 5.93
N ALA A 228 19.54 24.57 5.30
CA ALA A 228 20.24 25.68 5.91
C ALA A 228 19.51 26.24 7.14
N THR A 229 18.18 26.31 7.08
CA THR A 229 17.33 26.76 8.20
C THR A 229 17.23 25.68 9.29
N SER A 230 17.24 24.39 8.96
CA SER A 230 17.22 23.33 9.96
C SER A 230 18.49 23.27 10.80
N CYS A 231 19.62 23.65 10.26
CA CYS A 231 20.83 23.88 11.06
C CYS A 231 20.67 25.02 12.08
N ALA A 232 19.81 26.00 11.80
CA ALA A 232 19.55 27.14 12.69
C ALA A 232 18.30 26.94 13.59
N ALA A 233 17.26 26.24 13.10
CA ALA A 233 15.93 26.17 13.75
C ALA A 233 15.42 24.74 13.98
N ARG A 234 16.19 23.69 13.69
CA ARG A 234 15.87 22.26 13.91
C ARG A 234 14.51 21.82 13.37
N SER A 235 14.24 22.08 12.09
CA SER A 235 12.99 21.68 11.42
C SER A 235 13.27 20.59 10.37
N PRO A 236 13.06 19.29 10.65
CA PRO A 236 13.21 18.23 9.66
C PRO A 236 12.03 18.17 8.69
N ALA A 237 12.31 17.89 7.42
CA ALA A 237 11.30 17.60 6.42
C ALA A 237 11.34 16.09 6.06
N LEU A 238 10.19 15.44 6.12
CA LEU A 238 10.00 14.05 5.72
C LEU A 238 9.47 13.98 4.29
N ARG A 239 10.12 13.18 3.46
CA ARG A 239 9.69 12.90 2.09
C ARG A 239 8.76 11.69 2.09
N SER A 240 7.49 11.90 1.75
CA SER A 240 6.53 10.82 1.52
C SER A 240 6.37 10.59 0.02
N ARG A 241 7.24 9.79 -0.60
CA ARG A 241 7.06 9.40 -1.99
C ARG A 241 6.14 8.18 -2.05
N ARG A 242 4.85 8.39 -2.19
CA ARG A 242 3.89 7.32 -2.46
C ARG A 242 3.71 7.11 -3.96
N ARG A 243 4.07 5.91 -4.43
CA ARG A 243 3.26 5.20 -5.41
C ARG A 243 2.22 4.38 -4.63
N ALA A 244 1.20 5.02 -4.13
CA ALA A 244 0.02 4.33 -3.62
C ALA A 244 -1.17 5.29 -3.75
N SER A 245 -2.21 4.79 -4.38
CA SER A 245 -3.49 5.40 -4.73
C SER A 245 -3.86 6.68 -3.96
N ALA A 246 -4.30 7.68 -4.68
CA ALA A 246 -4.83 8.97 -4.20
C ALA A 246 -5.87 8.88 -3.06
N THR A 247 -6.41 7.69 -2.80
CA THR A 247 -7.41 7.42 -1.76
C THR A 247 -6.83 7.36 -0.35
N ALA A 248 -5.60 6.88 -0.18
CA ALA A 248 -4.98 6.78 1.14
C ALA A 248 -4.38 8.13 1.60
N ALA A 249 -3.88 8.96 0.68
CA ALA A 249 -3.41 10.31 1.00
C ALA A 249 -4.56 11.22 1.47
N ARG A 250 -5.77 11.08 0.89
CA ARG A 250 -6.97 11.82 1.32
C ARG A 250 -7.48 11.42 2.71
N LYS A 251 -7.21 10.20 3.18
CA LYS A 251 -7.59 9.77 4.54
C LYS A 251 -6.63 10.27 5.62
N CYS A 252 -5.33 10.38 5.34
CA CYS A 252 -4.38 10.99 6.28
C CYS A 252 -4.60 12.50 6.51
N CYS A 253 -5.18 13.23 5.53
CA CYS A 253 -5.46 14.66 5.65
C CYS A 253 -6.73 14.99 6.44
N ARG A 254 -7.46 13.99 6.98
CA ARG A 254 -8.65 14.19 7.80
C ARG A 254 -8.41 13.86 9.27
N ILE A 255 -7.35 14.36 9.85
CA ILE A 255 -7.28 14.48 11.33
C ILE A 255 -7.93 15.82 11.66
N SER A 256 -9.17 15.75 12.18
CA SER A 256 -9.88 16.92 12.70
C SER A 256 -9.09 17.53 13.85
N PRO A 257 -9.00 18.86 13.93
CA PRO A 257 -8.51 19.49 15.14
C PRO A 257 -9.55 19.28 16.25
N SER A 258 -9.15 18.68 17.32
CA SER A 258 -9.84 18.77 18.62
C SER A 258 -9.30 19.96 19.38
#